data_eeb24b2890499177c783a75cfb51952d
#
_entry.id   eeb24b2890499177c783a75cfb51952d
#
_cell.length_a   1.000
_cell.length_b   1.000
_cell.length_c   1.000
_cell.angle_alpha   90.00
_cell.angle_beta   90.00
_cell.angle_gamma   90.00
#
_symmetry.space_group_name_H-M   'P 1'
#
loop_
_entity.id
_entity.type
_entity.pdbx_description
1 polymer ?
#
loop_
_entity_poly.entity_id
_entity_poly.type
_entity_poly.pdbx_seq_one_letter_code
_entity_poly.pdbx_strand_id
1 'polypeptide(L)'
;MPTQGASITVQGGLDLISSSHALFRTPGAATKLQNFESSTTGGYRRVNGYTKFGGNSAVVPSGTSTDAMHGITNYADGVIVAQADDLYFSLSGTSYVHINKNTFTVGPGTVSISNNSATVTGTNTTFTSSFNLNDDIKIDGKIYKVLSITSNTVLTLDRVADTANTQNGLSYFIGGISASSLAAATTINRTSQSNVKFINFESTGGLNGTIYGVDGANKIFEFFIDDNSKYHFQELERSAPVGCSLIERYAERIIVAGKTASPSTVFYSTRLKPYDFEGSSAGSIDVGDIITGIKVFRNSLIIFCKNSIYELTNLDSTPIIKSVTKNIGCVSGNSIQEIGGDLIFLAPDGLRTVAGTARIDDVELGSISRKILPLVNELLNNFAAFTISSIVIRERSQYRLFYYRTGEADSGQKGIIGTFKYSSEGIPAFEWSQTKGMPVKFCTSNLNSTGTEIIFHADESGFVYQHDIGSSFNGSNVVAEFQTPDMDYGDNGLRKSLYKVKVNIEPEGIQNDLNLIIKYDFESSEVPQPSNFNVGQLSAPSLFGSAVFGTSIFGTATLPSKSVLVNGSGFSNNFKFFSNDTNAPYSVNGMFVSFIAGGRR
;
A
#
# COMPACT_ATOMS: atom_id res chain seq x y z
N MET A 1 -15.34 26.54 -46.69
CA MET A 1 -15.72 25.18 -46.34
C MET A 1 -16.41 25.23 -44.97
N PRO A 2 -17.44 24.44 -44.72
CA PRO A 2 -18.11 24.47 -43.43
C PRO A 2 -17.16 24.00 -42.35
N THR A 3 -17.23 24.64 -41.18
CA THR A 3 -16.51 24.22 -39.99
C THR A 3 -17.14 22.93 -39.46
N GLN A 4 -16.29 21.97 -39.10
CA GLN A 4 -16.67 20.71 -38.48
C GLN A 4 -16.20 20.69 -37.02
N GLY A 5 -16.82 19.87 -36.21
CA GLY A 5 -16.45 19.69 -34.81
C GLY A 5 -16.49 18.24 -34.37
N ALA A 6 -15.57 17.88 -33.49
CA ALA A 6 -15.53 16.59 -32.87
C ALA A 6 -15.48 16.73 -31.34
N SER A 7 -16.32 15.99 -30.63
CA SER A 7 -16.28 15.88 -29.17
C SER A 7 -15.51 14.64 -28.79
N ILE A 8 -14.57 14.79 -27.87
CA ILE A 8 -13.71 13.72 -27.36
C ILE A 8 -13.91 13.63 -25.86
N THR A 9 -14.46 12.51 -25.39
CA THR A 9 -14.55 12.20 -23.97
C THR A 9 -13.27 11.51 -23.53
N VAL A 10 -12.64 12.01 -22.50
CA VAL A 10 -11.38 11.44 -21.95
C VAL A 10 -11.73 10.25 -21.07
N GLN A 11 -11.36 9.05 -21.50
CA GLN A 11 -11.66 7.78 -20.80
C GLN A 11 -10.89 6.60 -21.42
N GLY A 12 -10.87 5.46 -20.74
CA GLY A 12 -10.31 4.20 -21.26
C GLY A 12 -8.91 3.89 -20.75
N GLY A 13 -8.27 4.85 -20.06
CA GLY A 13 -6.96 4.67 -19.45
C GLY A 13 -5.82 4.54 -20.47
N LEU A 14 -4.67 4.09 -19.98
CA LEU A 14 -3.46 3.84 -20.76
C LEU A 14 -3.60 2.57 -21.60
N ASP A 15 -3.32 2.66 -22.88
CA ASP A 15 -3.31 1.54 -23.83
C ASP A 15 -2.02 1.56 -24.66
N LEU A 16 -1.12 0.62 -24.37
CA LEU A 16 0.21 0.53 -24.98
C LEU A 16 0.33 -0.59 -26.02
N ILE A 17 -0.73 -1.38 -26.22
CA ILE A 17 -0.68 -2.54 -27.11
C ILE A 17 -1.59 -2.44 -28.32
N SER A 18 -2.67 -1.67 -28.21
CA SER A 18 -3.60 -1.53 -29.32
C SER A 18 -2.92 -0.80 -30.49
N SER A 19 -3.16 -1.25 -31.71
CA SER A 19 -2.64 -0.58 -32.88
C SER A 19 -3.20 0.85 -33.01
N SER A 20 -2.44 1.74 -33.61
CA SER A 20 -2.88 3.12 -33.85
C SER A 20 -4.25 3.18 -34.56
N HIS A 21 -4.50 2.26 -35.50
CA HIS A 21 -5.78 2.18 -36.20
C HIS A 21 -6.95 1.74 -35.30
N ALA A 22 -6.70 0.85 -34.33
CA ALA A 22 -7.72 0.48 -33.32
C ALA A 22 -8.00 1.65 -32.37
N LEU A 23 -6.97 2.40 -31.98
CA LEU A 23 -7.06 3.54 -31.09
C LEU A 23 -7.81 4.75 -31.71
N PHE A 24 -7.85 4.88 -33.03
CA PHE A 24 -8.70 5.89 -33.69
C PHE A 24 -10.18 5.80 -33.30
N ARG A 25 -10.64 4.59 -32.93
CA ARG A 25 -12.02 4.34 -32.49
C ARG A 25 -12.26 4.63 -31.00
N THR A 26 -11.20 4.84 -30.24
CA THR A 26 -11.23 5.18 -28.81
C THR A 26 -10.43 6.44 -28.52
N PRO A 27 -10.85 7.61 -29.07
CA PRO A 27 -10.06 8.83 -29.06
C PRO A 27 -9.78 9.39 -27.66
N GLY A 28 -10.51 8.94 -26.66
CA GLY A 28 -10.30 9.33 -25.26
C GLY A 28 -9.29 8.46 -24.49
N ALA A 29 -8.87 7.30 -25.05
CA ALA A 29 -7.81 6.49 -24.47
C ALA A 29 -6.47 7.24 -24.54
N ALA A 30 -5.51 6.82 -23.71
CA ALA A 30 -4.20 7.46 -23.66
C ALA A 30 -3.11 6.51 -24.18
N THR A 31 -2.23 7.01 -25.05
CA THR A 31 -0.99 6.34 -25.44
C THR A 31 0.15 6.64 -24.45
N LYS A 32 0.00 7.71 -23.67
CA LYS A 32 0.84 8.07 -22.54
C LYS A 32 -0.03 8.64 -21.44
N LEU A 33 0.11 8.14 -20.22
CA LEU A 33 -0.67 8.59 -19.06
C LEU A 33 0.20 8.46 -17.82
N GLN A 34 0.92 9.52 -17.48
CA GLN A 34 1.88 9.59 -16.40
C GLN A 34 1.44 10.62 -15.38
N ASN A 35 1.39 10.24 -14.10
CA ASN A 35 0.96 11.07 -12.98
C ASN A 35 -0.43 11.69 -13.17
N PHE A 36 -1.23 11.01 -13.96
CA PHE A 36 -2.68 11.14 -14.03
C PHE A 36 -3.32 9.83 -13.60
N GLU A 37 -4.50 9.92 -13.05
CA GLU A 37 -5.34 8.80 -12.66
C GLU A 37 -6.71 8.94 -13.32
N SER A 38 -7.35 7.81 -13.60
CA SER A 38 -8.74 7.84 -14.05
C SER A 38 -9.64 8.20 -12.87
N SER A 39 -10.45 9.25 -13.04
CA SER A 39 -11.46 9.62 -12.04
C SER A 39 -12.65 8.66 -12.10
N THR A 40 -13.23 8.33 -10.95
CA THR A 40 -14.48 7.54 -10.88
C THR A 40 -15.67 8.26 -11.52
N THR A 41 -15.63 9.59 -11.56
CA THR A 41 -16.65 10.45 -12.19
C THR A 41 -16.43 10.67 -13.69
N GLY A 42 -15.30 10.21 -14.24
CA GLY A 42 -14.87 10.41 -15.62
C GLY A 42 -13.68 11.35 -15.76
N GLY A 43 -12.99 11.27 -16.88
CA GLY A 43 -11.80 12.07 -17.15
C GLY A 43 -10.52 11.53 -16.51
N TYR A 44 -9.42 12.25 -16.74
CA TYR A 44 -8.13 12.00 -16.11
C TYR A 44 -7.80 13.13 -15.14
N ARG A 45 -7.51 12.75 -13.90
CA ARG A 45 -7.17 13.67 -12.82
C ARG A 45 -5.68 13.60 -12.54
N ARG A 46 -5.01 14.73 -12.36
CA ARG A 46 -3.63 14.75 -11.87
C ARG A 46 -3.58 14.14 -10.45
N VAL A 47 -2.61 13.26 -10.19
CA VAL A 47 -2.44 12.63 -8.88
C VAL A 47 -2.15 13.66 -7.80
N ASN A 48 -2.51 13.35 -6.56
CA ASN A 48 -2.04 14.09 -5.39
C ASN A 48 -0.54 13.88 -5.20
N GLY A 49 0.05 14.71 -4.35
CA GLY A 49 1.42 14.57 -3.92
C GLY A 49 1.60 13.69 -2.70
N TYR A 50 2.70 13.97 -1.99
CA TYR A 50 3.02 13.41 -0.68
C TYR A 50 3.88 14.40 0.10
N THR A 51 3.87 14.31 1.42
CA THR A 51 4.67 15.17 2.30
C THR A 51 5.28 14.32 3.42
N LYS A 52 6.41 14.76 3.96
CA LYS A 52 7.01 14.10 5.13
C LYS A 52 6.03 14.09 6.30
N PHE A 53 5.85 12.93 6.90
CA PHE A 53 5.05 12.78 8.10
C PHE A 53 5.77 13.43 9.28
N GLY A 54 5.12 14.37 9.96
CA GLY A 54 5.72 15.13 11.05
C GLY A 54 6.78 16.15 10.64
N GLY A 55 6.85 16.55 9.37
CA GLY A 55 7.77 17.56 8.86
C GLY A 55 9.14 16.99 8.47
N ASN A 56 10.23 17.52 9.00
CA ASN A 56 11.59 17.14 8.58
C ASN A 56 12.29 16.10 9.47
N SER A 57 11.55 15.48 10.39
CA SER A 57 12.14 14.47 11.28
C SER A 57 12.39 13.16 10.54
N ALA A 58 13.65 12.73 10.47
CA ALA A 58 13.99 11.37 10.06
C ALA A 58 13.61 10.38 11.17
N VAL A 59 13.41 9.11 10.82
CA VAL A 59 13.10 8.05 11.80
C VAL A 59 14.22 7.92 12.83
N VAL A 60 15.47 7.90 12.39
CA VAL A 60 16.62 7.98 13.28
C VAL A 60 17.10 9.43 13.35
N PRO A 61 17.20 10.04 14.54
CA PRO A 61 17.67 11.42 14.68
C PRO A 61 19.10 11.58 14.18
N SER A 62 19.26 12.53 13.29
CA SER A 62 20.49 13.18 12.80
C SER A 62 21.82 12.42 12.86
N GLY A 63 22.31 12.03 11.73
CA GLY A 63 23.73 11.92 11.45
C GLY A 63 24.33 10.53 11.43
N THR A 64 23.57 9.47 11.67
CA THR A 64 24.14 8.12 11.73
C THR A 64 23.51 7.11 10.79
N SER A 65 22.39 7.39 10.14
CA SER A 65 21.83 6.33 9.31
C SER A 65 21.14 6.84 8.05
N THR A 66 21.81 6.60 6.94
CA THR A 66 21.24 6.36 5.63
C THR A 66 20.74 4.90 5.52
N ASP A 67 20.40 4.27 6.66
CA ASP A 67 20.02 2.87 6.67
C ASP A 67 18.64 2.70 6.07
N ALA A 68 18.55 1.72 5.20
CA ALA A 68 17.36 1.48 4.41
C ALA A 68 16.15 1.10 5.27
N MET A 69 14.98 1.57 4.86
CA MET A 69 13.71 1.09 5.41
C MET A 69 13.43 -0.33 4.93
N HIS A 70 12.88 -1.15 5.83
CA HIS A 70 12.58 -2.57 5.61
C HIS A 70 11.11 -2.93 5.83
N GLY A 71 10.29 -2.00 6.28
CA GLY A 71 8.86 -2.20 6.45
C GLY A 71 8.17 -1.03 7.13
N ILE A 72 6.88 -0.93 6.93
CA ILE A 72 6.01 0.08 7.55
C ILE A 72 4.63 -0.50 7.80
N THR A 73 4.01 -0.13 8.90
CA THR A 73 2.60 -0.44 9.19
C THR A 73 1.96 0.68 9.99
N ASN A 74 0.66 0.87 9.81
CA ASN A 74 -0.13 1.74 10.68
C ASN A 74 -0.32 1.08 12.04
N TYR A 75 -0.22 1.88 13.10
CA TYR A 75 -0.57 1.48 14.46
C TYR A 75 -1.13 2.68 15.22
N ALA A 76 -2.30 2.53 15.81
CA ALA A 76 -3.10 3.66 16.28
C ALA A 76 -3.26 4.69 15.14
N ASP A 77 -3.09 5.98 15.42
CA ASP A 77 -3.10 7.04 14.41
C ASP A 77 -1.69 7.33 13.83
N GLY A 78 -0.70 6.53 14.20
CA GLY A 78 0.70 6.68 13.79
C GLY A 78 1.23 5.49 12.99
N VAL A 79 2.55 5.30 13.07
CA VAL A 79 3.28 4.29 12.30
C VAL A 79 4.27 3.51 13.15
N ILE A 80 4.45 2.25 12.79
CA ILE A 80 5.63 1.44 13.16
C ILE A 80 6.46 1.27 11.89
N VAL A 81 7.75 1.50 11.98
CA VAL A 81 8.70 1.33 10.88
C VAL A 81 9.85 0.42 11.29
N ALA A 82 10.30 -0.39 10.34
CA ALA A 82 11.54 -1.15 10.43
C ALA A 82 12.61 -0.43 9.62
N GLN A 83 13.70 -0.02 10.28
CA GLN A 83 14.86 0.61 9.65
C GLN A 83 16.12 -0.09 10.14
N ALA A 84 17.01 -0.46 9.22
CA ALA A 84 18.14 -1.33 9.53
C ALA A 84 17.70 -2.58 10.32
N ASP A 85 18.30 -2.84 11.47
CA ASP A 85 17.99 -3.95 12.38
C ASP A 85 16.97 -3.58 13.45
N ASP A 86 16.50 -2.34 13.49
CA ASP A 86 15.68 -1.81 14.55
C ASP A 86 14.23 -1.54 14.14
N LEU A 87 13.38 -1.33 15.14
CA LEU A 87 12.00 -0.93 14.99
C LEU A 87 11.76 0.41 15.69
N TYR A 88 10.97 1.25 15.08
CA TYR A 88 10.62 2.57 15.61
C TYR A 88 9.11 2.79 15.54
N PHE A 89 8.58 3.54 16.50
CA PHE A 89 7.19 3.94 16.56
C PHE A 89 7.05 5.45 16.65
N SER A 90 6.06 6.00 15.97
CA SER A 90 5.68 7.42 16.10
C SER A 90 4.18 7.62 15.89
N LEU A 91 3.55 8.43 16.76
CA LEU A 91 2.16 8.86 16.59
C LEU A 91 2.03 10.09 15.67
N SER A 92 3.02 10.95 15.66
CA SER A 92 2.94 12.27 15.00
C SER A 92 3.95 12.47 13.87
N GLY A 93 4.92 11.57 13.73
CA GLY A 93 6.05 11.72 12.82
C GLY A 93 7.10 12.75 13.26
N THR A 94 6.84 13.56 14.30
CA THR A 94 7.79 14.58 14.77
C THR A 94 8.91 13.99 15.61
N SER A 95 8.67 12.87 16.25
CA SER A 95 9.67 12.10 16.99
C SER A 95 9.36 10.62 16.86
N TYR A 96 10.40 9.82 16.72
CA TYR A 96 10.33 8.37 16.65
C TYR A 96 10.94 7.75 17.90
N VAL A 97 10.21 6.86 18.50
CA VAL A 97 10.62 6.11 19.69
C VAL A 97 11.22 4.79 19.25
N HIS A 98 12.45 4.52 19.63
CA HIS A 98 13.11 3.24 19.39
C HIS A 98 12.42 2.16 20.22
N ILE A 99 11.95 1.10 19.58
CA ILE A 99 11.35 -0.04 20.23
C ILE A 99 12.47 -0.97 20.67
N ASN A 100 12.61 -1.16 21.98
CA ASN A 100 13.65 -1.99 22.56
C ASN A 100 13.06 -3.24 23.20
N LYS A 101 13.85 -4.33 23.26
CA LYS A 101 13.47 -5.51 24.02
C LYS A 101 13.35 -5.17 25.50
N ASN A 102 12.34 -5.71 26.16
CA ASN A 102 12.24 -5.64 27.60
C ASN A 102 13.45 -6.33 28.25
N THR A 103 14.12 -5.62 29.16
CA THR A 103 15.18 -6.24 29.97
C THR A 103 14.55 -6.95 31.15
N PHE A 104 14.94 -8.19 31.34
CA PHE A 104 14.46 -9.03 32.42
C PHE A 104 15.61 -9.48 33.33
N THR A 105 15.43 -9.33 34.63
CA THR A 105 16.35 -9.88 35.64
C THR A 105 15.71 -11.04 36.34
N VAL A 106 16.50 -12.08 36.68
CA VAL A 106 16.00 -13.24 37.40
C VAL A 106 15.47 -12.81 38.76
N GLY A 107 14.23 -13.17 39.07
CA GLY A 107 13.62 -12.94 40.37
C GLY A 107 14.11 -13.95 41.42
N PRO A 108 14.11 -13.58 42.71
CA PRO A 108 14.50 -14.49 43.79
C PRO A 108 13.46 -15.59 43.99
N GLY A 109 13.91 -16.81 44.19
CA GLY A 109 13.04 -17.96 44.42
C GLY A 109 12.50 -18.57 43.12
N THR A 110 11.37 -19.28 43.22
CA THR A 110 10.70 -19.95 42.10
C THR A 110 9.20 -19.76 42.18
N VAL A 111 8.52 -19.95 41.04
CA VAL A 111 7.07 -19.79 40.95
C VAL A 111 6.39 -21.06 40.45
N SER A 112 5.13 -21.22 40.83
CA SER A 112 4.23 -22.23 40.31
C SER A 112 3.02 -21.55 39.64
N ILE A 113 2.62 -22.07 38.49
CA ILE A 113 1.53 -21.53 37.67
C ILE A 113 0.71 -22.69 37.09
N SER A 114 -0.59 -22.58 37.11
CA SER A 114 -1.49 -23.62 36.59
C SER A 114 -2.17 -23.17 35.31
N ASN A 115 -2.45 -24.11 34.43
CA ASN A 115 -3.22 -23.85 33.21
C ASN A 115 -4.57 -23.21 33.53
N ASN A 116 -4.94 -22.20 32.72
CA ASN A 116 -6.16 -21.40 32.88
C ASN A 116 -6.29 -20.69 34.24
N SER A 117 -5.22 -20.53 35.00
CA SER A 117 -5.17 -19.74 36.23
C SER A 117 -4.38 -18.44 35.99
N ALA A 118 -4.88 -17.35 36.52
CA ALA A 118 -4.12 -16.09 36.55
C ALA A 118 -3.29 -15.97 37.85
N THR A 119 -3.44 -16.90 38.80
CA THR A 119 -2.72 -16.85 40.08
C THR A 119 -1.36 -17.50 39.96
N VAL A 120 -0.33 -16.77 40.36
CA VAL A 120 1.05 -17.26 40.53
C VAL A 120 1.35 -17.42 42.00
N THR A 121 1.84 -18.59 42.37
CA THR A 121 2.33 -18.87 43.73
C THR A 121 3.85 -18.98 43.74
N GLY A 122 4.49 -18.27 44.65
CA GLY A 122 5.93 -18.20 44.79
C GLY A 122 6.45 -18.99 46.01
N THR A 123 7.67 -19.50 45.87
CA THR A 123 8.44 -20.09 46.95
C THR A 123 9.74 -19.30 47.11
N ASN A 124 9.98 -18.71 48.26
CA ASN A 124 11.11 -17.81 48.54
C ASN A 124 11.14 -16.56 47.60
N THR A 125 9.98 -16.10 47.20
CA THR A 125 9.82 -14.91 46.33
C THR A 125 9.63 -13.65 47.18
N THR A 126 9.83 -12.47 46.55
CA THR A 126 9.67 -11.16 47.19
C THR A 126 8.76 -10.24 46.36
N PHE A 127 7.60 -10.73 45.96
CA PHE A 127 6.75 -10.03 45.00
C PHE A 127 6.40 -8.60 45.39
N THR A 128 6.14 -8.34 46.68
CA THR A 128 5.76 -7.00 47.15
C THR A 128 6.87 -5.96 47.02
N SER A 129 8.14 -6.39 46.99
CA SER A 129 9.29 -5.50 46.78
C SER A 129 9.86 -5.58 45.37
N SER A 130 9.47 -6.60 44.60
CA SER A 130 10.01 -6.86 43.26
C SER A 130 9.16 -6.28 42.14
N PHE A 131 7.87 -6.08 42.38
CA PHE A 131 6.92 -5.64 41.35
C PHE A 131 6.03 -4.51 41.83
N ASN A 132 5.65 -3.64 40.90
CA ASN A 132 4.50 -2.77 41.02
C ASN A 132 3.35 -3.30 40.16
N LEU A 133 2.16 -2.72 40.31
CA LEU A 133 1.04 -3.03 39.43
C LEU A 133 1.38 -2.62 37.99
N ASN A 134 1.02 -3.48 37.04
CA ASN A 134 1.31 -3.37 35.62
C ASN A 134 2.79 -3.54 35.22
N ASP A 135 3.67 -3.96 36.14
CA ASP A 135 5.01 -4.41 35.75
C ASP A 135 4.95 -5.73 34.98
N ASP A 136 5.95 -5.94 34.13
CA ASP A 136 6.05 -7.20 33.40
C ASP A 136 6.73 -8.28 34.22
N ILE A 137 6.15 -9.46 34.20
CA ILE A 137 6.73 -10.71 34.76
C ILE A 137 6.84 -11.72 33.62
N LYS A 138 8.04 -12.30 33.43
CA LYS A 138 8.25 -13.37 32.45
C LYS A 138 8.32 -14.72 33.19
N ILE A 139 7.43 -15.63 32.81
CA ILE A 139 7.33 -16.99 33.38
C ILE A 139 7.23 -17.99 32.22
N ASP A 140 8.07 -19.01 32.20
CA ASP A 140 8.04 -20.07 31.18
C ASP A 140 8.07 -19.49 29.72
N GLY A 141 8.95 -18.50 29.51
CA GLY A 141 9.09 -17.85 28.21
C GLY A 141 7.99 -16.85 27.83
N LYS A 142 6.92 -16.70 28.61
CA LYS A 142 5.79 -15.80 28.36
C LYS A 142 5.83 -14.58 29.27
N ILE A 143 5.48 -13.43 28.74
CA ILE A 143 5.37 -12.18 29.48
C ILE A 143 3.90 -11.97 29.87
N TYR A 144 3.68 -11.66 31.14
CA TYR A 144 2.40 -11.29 31.72
C TYR A 144 2.57 -9.96 32.45
N LYS A 145 1.46 -9.28 32.71
CA LYS A 145 1.43 -8.13 33.60
C LYS A 145 0.98 -8.54 35.00
N VAL A 146 1.54 -7.89 35.98
CA VAL A 146 1.12 -8.03 37.37
C VAL A 146 -0.15 -7.20 37.59
N LEU A 147 -1.30 -7.86 37.68
CA LEU A 147 -2.59 -7.20 37.92
C LEU A 147 -2.76 -6.83 39.39
N SER A 148 -2.37 -7.74 40.31
CA SER A 148 -2.41 -7.49 41.73
C SER A 148 -1.34 -8.29 42.47
N ILE A 149 -0.87 -7.78 43.60
CA ILE A 149 0.10 -8.46 44.49
C ILE A 149 -0.58 -8.64 45.84
N THR A 150 -0.86 -9.90 46.18
CA THR A 150 -1.52 -10.25 47.42
C THR A 150 -0.52 -10.41 48.59
N SER A 151 0.66 -10.95 48.30
CA SER A 151 1.73 -11.17 49.29
C SER A 151 3.09 -11.36 48.58
N ASN A 152 4.16 -11.55 49.34
CA ASN A 152 5.46 -11.91 48.77
C ASN A 152 5.46 -13.22 47.98
N THR A 153 4.44 -14.04 48.15
CA THR A 153 4.35 -15.38 47.56
C THR A 153 3.11 -15.57 46.68
N VAL A 154 2.26 -14.54 46.52
CA VAL A 154 1.05 -14.65 45.70
C VAL A 154 0.85 -13.36 44.92
N LEU A 155 0.76 -13.46 43.60
CA LEU A 155 0.34 -12.38 42.69
C LEU A 155 -0.66 -12.90 41.67
N THR A 156 -1.38 -11.99 41.03
CA THR A 156 -2.34 -12.27 39.96
C THR A 156 -1.88 -11.60 38.67
N LEU A 157 -1.94 -12.37 37.59
CA LEU A 157 -1.61 -11.91 36.24
C LEU A 157 -2.81 -11.21 35.59
N ASP A 158 -2.55 -10.41 34.58
CA ASP A 158 -3.54 -9.75 33.72
C ASP A 158 -4.38 -10.72 32.89
N ARG A 159 -3.84 -11.90 32.65
CA ARG A 159 -4.48 -12.98 31.88
C ARG A 159 -4.17 -14.33 32.47
N VAL A 160 -5.02 -15.33 32.19
CA VAL A 160 -4.79 -16.71 32.62
C VAL A 160 -3.56 -17.28 31.94
N ALA A 161 -2.80 -18.07 32.69
CA ALA A 161 -1.65 -18.76 32.16
C ALA A 161 -2.07 -19.87 31.20
N ASP A 162 -1.37 -19.92 30.09
CA ASP A 162 -1.51 -20.97 29.09
C ASP A 162 -0.32 -21.90 29.16
N THR A 163 -0.42 -22.87 30.06
CA THR A 163 0.56 -23.94 30.26
C THR A 163 -0.09 -25.27 29.97
N ALA A 164 0.67 -26.25 29.48
CA ALA A 164 0.11 -27.58 29.19
C ALA A 164 -0.47 -28.25 30.45
N ASN A 165 0.15 -28.02 31.60
CA ASN A 165 -0.24 -28.51 32.92
C ASN A 165 0.20 -27.53 34.00
N THR A 166 -0.08 -27.83 35.27
CA THR A 166 0.51 -27.09 36.39
C THR A 166 2.03 -27.24 36.35
N GLN A 167 2.71 -26.10 36.27
CA GLN A 167 4.17 -26.02 36.30
C GLN A 167 4.63 -25.53 37.66
N ASN A 168 5.63 -26.21 38.22
CA ASN A 168 6.16 -25.91 39.54
C ASN A 168 7.67 -25.65 39.47
N GLY A 169 8.17 -24.79 40.35
CA GLY A 169 9.60 -24.56 40.49
C GLY A 169 10.21 -23.80 39.30
N LEU A 170 9.40 -23.05 38.56
CA LEU A 170 9.88 -22.26 37.42
C LEU A 170 10.68 -21.05 37.88
N SER A 171 11.74 -20.74 37.16
CA SER A 171 12.38 -19.42 37.26
C SER A 171 11.43 -18.36 36.68
N TYR A 172 11.38 -17.21 37.32
CA TYR A 172 10.68 -16.07 36.81
C TYR A 172 11.62 -14.87 36.66
N PHE A 173 11.23 -13.93 35.84
CA PHE A 173 12.04 -12.77 35.55
C PHE A 173 11.21 -11.50 35.79
N ILE A 174 11.85 -10.53 36.43
CA ILE A 174 11.31 -9.24 36.75
C ILE A 174 11.75 -8.30 35.63
N GLY A 175 10.84 -7.62 35.00
CA GLY A 175 11.20 -6.72 33.94
C GLY A 175 10.05 -5.85 33.49
N GLY A 176 10.39 -4.93 32.66
CA GLY A 176 9.50 -3.98 32.03
C GLY A 176 10.18 -2.62 31.98
N ILE A 177 10.26 -2.05 30.79
CA ILE A 177 10.75 -0.70 30.60
C ILE A 177 9.52 0.20 30.44
N SER A 178 9.40 1.18 31.35
CA SER A 178 8.43 2.27 31.09
C SER A 178 8.94 3.10 29.92
N ALA A 179 8.03 3.58 29.07
CA ALA A 179 8.35 4.43 27.90
C ALA A 179 9.19 5.67 28.23
N SER A 180 9.25 6.07 29.49
CA SER A 180 10.07 7.18 29.99
C SER A 180 11.55 6.84 30.21
N SER A 181 11.97 5.57 30.13
CA SER A 181 13.36 5.13 30.41
C SER A 181 14.04 4.43 29.23
N LEU A 182 13.66 4.77 28.01
CA LEU A 182 14.17 4.17 26.75
C LEU A 182 15.69 4.30 26.52
N ALA A 183 16.39 5.15 27.27
CA ALA A 183 17.82 5.41 27.09
C ALA A 183 18.75 4.26 27.52
N ALA A 184 18.26 3.22 28.21
CA ALA A 184 19.09 2.17 28.81
C ALA A 184 18.74 0.73 28.32
N ALA A 185 17.92 0.60 27.31
CA ALA A 185 17.41 -0.71 26.90
C ALA A 185 18.28 -1.43 25.86
N THR A 186 18.23 -2.74 25.85
CA THR A 186 18.95 -3.59 24.89
C THR A 186 18.29 -3.49 23.52
N THR A 187 19.06 -3.16 22.49
CA THR A 187 18.59 -3.09 21.10
C THR A 187 18.01 -4.42 20.61
N ILE A 188 17.03 -4.33 19.71
CA ILE A 188 16.46 -5.50 19.01
C ILE A 188 17.42 -5.90 17.90
N ASN A 189 18.55 -6.47 18.14
CA ASN A 189 19.43 -6.89 17.05
C ASN A 189 18.75 -7.96 16.19
N ARG A 190 18.06 -7.53 15.13
CA ARG A 190 17.65 -8.42 14.07
C ARG A 190 18.90 -8.85 13.29
N THR A 191 19.08 -10.15 13.12
CA THR A 191 20.29 -10.71 12.50
C THR A 191 20.35 -10.51 10.98
N SER A 192 19.35 -9.89 10.38
CA SER A 192 19.29 -9.61 8.95
C SER A 192 18.44 -8.38 8.69
N GLN A 193 18.90 -7.54 7.78
CA GLN A 193 18.16 -6.40 7.27
C GLN A 193 17.13 -6.87 6.22
N SER A 194 16.26 -7.78 6.62
CA SER A 194 15.21 -8.32 5.76
C SER A 194 13.93 -7.49 5.86
N ASN A 195 13.12 -7.55 4.81
CA ASN A 195 11.83 -6.87 4.78
C ASN A 195 10.88 -7.45 5.83
N VAL A 196 10.27 -6.58 6.61
CA VAL A 196 9.34 -6.94 7.68
C VAL A 196 7.91 -6.86 7.17
N LYS A 197 7.12 -7.89 7.45
CA LYS A 197 5.67 -7.86 7.30
C LYS A 197 5.00 -7.84 8.66
N PHE A 198 3.95 -7.04 8.75
CA PHE A 198 3.19 -6.83 9.97
C PHE A 198 1.72 -7.21 9.79
N ILE A 199 1.09 -7.62 10.89
CA ILE A 199 -0.35 -7.81 11.00
C ILE A 199 -0.85 -7.31 12.35
N ASN A 200 -2.02 -6.70 12.38
CA ASN A 200 -2.69 -6.30 13.62
C ASN A 200 -3.64 -7.41 14.09
N PHE A 201 -3.54 -7.76 15.36
CA PHE A 201 -4.40 -8.73 16.01
C PHE A 201 -5.15 -8.05 17.18
N GLU A 202 -6.39 -7.67 16.96
CA GLU A 202 -7.18 -6.79 17.83
C GLU A 202 -7.61 -7.40 19.18
N SER A 203 -7.43 -8.70 19.41
CA SER A 203 -8.03 -9.37 20.57
C SER A 203 -7.19 -9.39 21.84
N THR A 204 -5.95 -8.91 21.79
CA THR A 204 -5.02 -9.02 22.93
C THR A 204 -4.15 -7.79 23.05
N GLY A 205 -4.36 -6.98 24.05
CA GLY A 205 -3.42 -5.91 24.38
C GLY A 205 -3.87 -4.51 23.97
N GLY A 206 -4.45 -3.78 24.87
CA GLY A 206 -4.76 -2.36 24.77
C GLY A 206 -5.80 -2.00 23.71
N LEU A 207 -6.13 -0.71 23.64
CA LEU A 207 -7.16 -0.16 22.75
C LEU A 207 -6.82 -0.31 21.24
N ASN A 208 -5.54 -0.51 20.88
CA ASN A 208 -5.08 -0.51 19.48
C ASN A 208 -4.69 -1.90 18.97
N GLY A 209 -4.94 -2.95 19.75
CA GLY A 209 -4.53 -4.33 19.43
C GLY A 209 -3.02 -4.57 19.55
N THR A 210 -2.59 -5.75 19.13
CA THR A 210 -1.18 -6.17 19.12
C THR A 210 -0.70 -6.32 17.70
N ILE A 211 0.42 -5.70 17.36
CA ILE A 211 1.12 -5.92 16.09
C ILE A 211 2.01 -7.14 16.22
N TYR A 212 1.89 -8.06 15.27
CA TYR A 212 2.83 -9.16 15.08
C TYR A 212 3.63 -8.93 13.81
N GLY A 213 4.91 -9.28 13.84
CA GLY A 213 5.81 -9.10 12.69
C GLY A 213 6.70 -10.31 12.44
N VAL A 214 7.04 -10.47 11.16
CA VAL A 214 7.98 -11.48 10.64
C VAL A 214 8.92 -10.85 9.62
N ASP A 215 10.15 -11.34 9.53
CA ASP A 215 11.18 -10.78 8.64
C ASP A 215 11.95 -11.82 7.81
N GLY A 216 11.54 -13.07 7.83
CA GLY A 216 12.19 -14.15 7.08
C GLY A 216 13.46 -14.73 7.70
N ALA A 217 13.96 -14.17 8.81
CA ALA A 217 15.19 -14.59 9.45
C ALA A 217 15.02 -14.85 10.96
N ASN A 218 14.35 -13.95 11.66
CA ASN A 218 14.24 -13.95 13.10
C ASN A 218 12.96 -14.64 13.58
N LYS A 219 12.75 -14.65 14.92
CA LYS A 219 11.52 -15.10 15.54
C LYS A 219 10.38 -14.15 15.22
N ILE A 220 9.15 -14.65 15.26
CA ILE A 220 7.95 -13.80 15.27
C ILE A 220 8.02 -12.91 16.49
N PHE A 221 7.73 -11.65 16.36
CA PHE A 221 7.66 -10.70 17.46
C PHE A 221 6.27 -10.11 17.61
N GLU A 222 5.95 -9.66 18.82
CA GLU A 222 4.75 -8.90 19.13
C GLU A 222 5.11 -7.53 19.71
N PHE A 223 4.29 -6.54 19.39
CA PHE A 223 4.38 -5.18 19.91
C PHE A 223 2.98 -4.64 20.19
N PHE A 224 2.80 -4.02 21.34
CA PHE A 224 1.59 -3.27 21.68
C PHE A 224 1.88 -2.17 22.70
N ILE A 225 0.96 -1.21 22.79
CA ILE A 225 0.94 -0.16 23.81
C ILE A 225 -0.23 -0.43 24.72
N ASP A 226 0.01 -0.51 26.01
CA ASP A 226 -1.05 -0.76 27.00
C ASP A 226 -1.85 0.51 27.35
N ASP A 227 -2.90 0.35 28.14
CA ASP A 227 -3.79 1.45 28.58
C ASP A 227 -3.07 2.50 29.45
N ASN A 228 -1.87 2.18 29.96
CA ASN A 228 -1.02 3.10 30.70
C ASN A 228 0.07 3.74 29.81
N SER A 229 -0.05 3.62 28.48
CA SER A 229 0.92 4.11 27.50
C SER A 229 2.32 3.53 27.64
N LYS A 230 2.44 2.30 28.19
CA LYS A 230 3.69 1.55 28.23
C LYS A 230 3.82 0.69 26.98
N TYR A 231 5.02 0.61 26.43
CA TYR A 231 5.36 -0.22 25.28
C TYR A 231 5.74 -1.63 25.72
N HIS A 232 5.24 -2.61 24.99
CA HIS A 232 5.56 -4.01 25.18
C HIS A 232 6.09 -4.59 23.88
N PHE A 233 7.30 -5.14 23.92
CA PHE A 233 7.89 -5.86 22.80
C PHE A 233 8.46 -7.18 23.29
N GLN A 234 8.11 -8.27 22.60
CA GLN A 234 8.74 -9.55 22.83
C GLN A 234 8.84 -10.37 21.54
N GLU A 235 9.84 -11.24 21.50
CA GLU A 235 9.91 -12.34 20.54
C GLU A 235 9.14 -13.54 21.09
N LEU A 236 8.38 -14.21 20.21
CA LEU A 236 7.68 -15.44 20.60
C LEU A 236 8.69 -16.57 20.77
N GLU A 237 8.76 -17.15 21.98
CA GLU A 237 9.79 -18.13 22.30
C GLU A 237 9.33 -19.58 22.16
N ARG A 238 8.03 -19.86 22.41
CA ARG A 238 7.50 -21.21 22.36
C ARG A 238 7.16 -21.64 20.94
N SER A 239 7.89 -22.62 20.43
CA SER A 239 7.65 -23.34 19.16
C SER A 239 7.14 -22.53 17.99
N ALA A 240 7.15 -21.21 18.11
CA ALA A 240 6.85 -20.33 17.01
C ALA A 240 7.87 -20.57 15.89
N PRO A 241 7.42 -20.76 14.65
CA PRO A 241 8.33 -21.04 13.55
C PRO A 241 9.24 -19.83 13.31
N VAL A 242 10.55 -20.07 13.31
CA VAL A 242 11.58 -19.05 13.07
C VAL A 242 11.83 -18.92 11.57
N GLY A 243 12.05 -17.69 11.09
CA GLY A 243 12.43 -17.43 9.70
C GLY A 243 11.26 -17.44 8.72
N CYS A 244 10.04 -17.16 9.19
CA CYS A 244 8.90 -16.94 8.31
C CYS A 244 8.91 -15.52 7.75
N SER A 245 8.56 -15.36 6.47
CA SER A 245 8.51 -14.06 5.78
C SER A 245 7.10 -13.58 5.45
N LEU A 246 6.10 -14.40 5.72
CA LEU A 246 4.69 -14.13 5.44
C LEU A 246 3.89 -14.29 6.72
N ILE A 247 2.98 -13.34 6.97
CA ILE A 247 2.09 -13.35 8.12
C ILE A 247 0.72 -12.85 7.72
N GLU A 248 -0.35 -13.47 8.25
CA GLU A 248 -1.73 -13.06 8.05
C GLU A 248 -2.58 -13.50 9.24
N ARG A 249 -3.73 -12.86 9.47
CA ARG A 249 -4.72 -13.23 10.48
C ARG A 249 -5.86 -13.99 9.84
N TYR A 250 -6.15 -15.21 10.30
CA TYR A 250 -7.29 -15.99 9.84
C TYR A 250 -7.89 -16.85 10.94
N ALA A 251 -9.22 -16.91 11.04
CA ALA A 251 -9.95 -17.71 12.02
C ALA A 251 -9.43 -17.53 13.47
N GLU A 252 -9.24 -16.25 13.86
CA GLU A 252 -8.73 -15.87 15.20
C GLU A 252 -7.37 -16.50 15.55
N ARG A 253 -6.52 -16.72 14.54
CA ARG A 253 -5.17 -17.27 14.62
C ARG A 253 -4.18 -16.40 13.86
N ILE A 254 -2.92 -16.48 14.22
CA ILE A 254 -1.83 -16.03 13.36
C ILE A 254 -1.44 -17.18 12.43
N ILE A 255 -1.35 -16.86 11.17
CA ILE A 255 -0.90 -17.74 10.10
C ILE A 255 0.43 -17.22 9.60
N VAL A 256 1.46 -18.06 9.54
CA VAL A 256 2.77 -17.69 9.00
C VAL A 256 3.26 -18.72 7.99
N ALA A 257 4.02 -18.24 7.00
CA ALA A 257 4.57 -19.05 5.94
C ALA A 257 5.86 -18.43 5.37
N GLY A 258 6.39 -19.02 4.30
CA GLY A 258 7.59 -18.50 3.63
C GLY A 258 8.88 -18.78 4.42
N LYS A 259 8.91 -19.85 5.21
CA LYS A 259 10.13 -20.32 5.88
C LYS A 259 11.02 -21.04 4.87
N THR A 260 12.29 -20.62 4.74
CA THR A 260 13.23 -21.19 3.75
C THR A 260 13.38 -22.70 3.88
N ALA A 261 13.40 -23.25 5.09
CA ALA A 261 13.51 -24.68 5.33
C ALA A 261 12.24 -25.49 5.02
N SER A 262 11.09 -24.82 4.91
CA SER A 262 9.78 -25.44 4.64
C SER A 262 8.93 -24.49 3.78
N PRO A 263 9.32 -24.25 2.52
CA PRO A 263 8.78 -23.16 1.70
C PRO A 263 7.31 -23.39 1.26
N SER A 264 6.84 -24.64 1.34
CA SER A 264 5.48 -25.05 0.99
C SER A 264 4.54 -25.17 2.20
N THR A 265 5.03 -24.88 3.41
CA THR A 265 4.28 -25.12 4.65
C THR A 265 3.71 -23.83 5.21
N VAL A 266 2.42 -23.87 5.55
CA VAL A 266 1.72 -22.86 6.35
C VAL A 266 1.70 -23.35 7.79
N PHE A 267 2.06 -22.49 8.74
CA PHE A 267 1.95 -22.75 10.18
C PHE A 267 0.86 -21.86 10.76
N TYR A 268 0.11 -22.35 11.73
CA TYR A 268 -0.95 -21.59 12.39
C TYR A 268 -0.94 -21.79 13.91
N SER A 269 -1.20 -20.67 14.61
CA SER A 269 -1.25 -20.65 16.07
C SER A 269 -2.52 -21.29 16.62
N THR A 270 -2.57 -21.51 17.91
CA THR A 270 -3.78 -21.86 18.66
C THR A 270 -4.82 -20.73 18.52
N ARG A 271 -6.10 -21.10 18.41
CA ARG A 271 -7.19 -20.14 18.32
C ARG A 271 -7.22 -19.20 19.52
N LEU A 272 -7.39 -17.89 19.27
CA LEU A 272 -7.37 -16.80 20.28
C LEU A 272 -6.04 -16.68 21.07
N LYS A 273 -5.02 -17.46 20.71
CA LYS A 273 -3.71 -17.42 21.33
C LYS A 273 -2.63 -17.27 20.25
N PRO A 274 -2.45 -16.07 19.73
CA PRO A 274 -1.55 -15.80 18.60
C PRO A 274 -0.09 -16.15 18.89
N TYR A 275 0.30 -16.18 20.16
CA TYR A 275 1.64 -16.52 20.65
C TYR A 275 1.90 -18.03 20.80
N ASP A 276 0.88 -18.88 20.70
CA ASP A 276 1.00 -20.32 20.99
C ASP A 276 0.90 -21.18 19.72
N PHE A 277 2.01 -21.81 19.35
CA PHE A 277 2.12 -22.72 18.20
C PHE A 277 2.25 -24.21 18.63
N GLU A 278 2.06 -24.53 19.92
CA GLU A 278 2.13 -25.90 20.48
C GLU A 278 0.77 -26.44 20.94
N GLY A 279 -0.21 -25.56 21.16
CA GLY A 279 -1.52 -25.93 21.64
C GLY A 279 -2.22 -26.95 20.74
N SER A 280 -3.18 -27.69 21.29
CA SER A 280 -3.87 -28.78 20.58
C SER A 280 -4.61 -28.36 19.30
N SER A 281 -4.84 -27.06 19.11
CA SER A 281 -5.47 -26.50 17.92
C SER A 281 -4.49 -25.72 17.03
N ALA A 282 -3.21 -25.67 17.37
CA ALA A 282 -2.13 -25.21 16.49
C ALA A 282 -1.69 -26.33 15.54
N GLY A 283 -1.01 -25.96 14.45
CA GLY A 283 -0.51 -26.96 13.52
C GLY A 283 0.17 -26.38 12.29
N SER A 284 0.40 -27.27 11.33
CA SER A 284 0.98 -26.91 10.04
C SER A 284 0.35 -27.71 8.89
N ILE A 285 0.36 -27.13 7.71
CA ILE A 285 -0.21 -27.72 6.49
C ILE A 285 0.78 -27.50 5.36
N ASP A 286 1.15 -28.57 4.67
CA ASP A 286 1.97 -28.53 3.47
C ASP A 286 1.06 -28.51 2.22
N VAL A 287 1.24 -27.51 1.36
CA VAL A 287 0.46 -27.36 0.11
C VAL A 287 1.20 -27.90 -1.12
N GLY A 288 2.45 -28.31 -0.98
CA GLY A 288 3.24 -28.97 -2.04
C GLY A 288 3.82 -28.03 -3.11
N ASP A 289 3.67 -26.71 -2.98
CA ASP A 289 4.31 -25.71 -3.87
C ASP A 289 4.82 -24.53 -3.03
N ILE A 290 5.83 -23.82 -3.54
CA ILE A 290 6.48 -22.71 -2.82
C ILE A 290 5.49 -21.57 -2.60
N ILE A 291 5.23 -21.22 -1.35
CA ILE A 291 4.31 -20.15 -0.97
C ILE A 291 4.99 -18.80 -1.18
N THR A 292 4.36 -17.95 -1.97
CA THR A 292 4.80 -16.58 -2.28
C THR A 292 3.96 -15.50 -1.61
N GLY A 293 2.74 -15.83 -1.18
CA GLY A 293 1.84 -14.93 -0.49
C GLY A 293 0.68 -15.64 0.18
N ILE A 294 0.16 -15.03 1.21
CA ILE A 294 -1.07 -15.45 1.89
C ILE A 294 -1.96 -14.25 2.11
N LYS A 295 -3.25 -14.40 1.94
CA LYS A 295 -4.23 -13.33 2.16
C LYS A 295 -5.59 -13.89 2.52
N VAL A 296 -6.21 -13.30 3.54
CA VAL A 296 -7.60 -13.60 3.85
C VAL A 296 -8.51 -12.92 2.85
N PHE A 297 -9.46 -13.67 2.34
CA PHE A 297 -10.48 -13.16 1.46
C PHE A 297 -11.82 -13.81 1.79
N ARG A 298 -12.81 -12.99 2.14
CA ARG A 298 -14.09 -13.44 2.68
C ARG A 298 -13.86 -14.32 3.93
N ASN A 299 -14.28 -15.56 3.89
CA ASN A 299 -14.16 -16.52 5.00
C ASN A 299 -13.09 -17.60 4.76
N SER A 300 -12.17 -17.34 3.84
CA SER A 300 -11.14 -18.30 3.44
C SER A 300 -9.74 -17.67 3.51
N LEU A 301 -8.73 -18.47 3.76
CA LEU A 301 -7.35 -18.08 3.53
C LEU A 301 -6.93 -18.51 2.12
N ILE A 302 -6.58 -17.55 1.28
CA ILE A 302 -6.03 -17.82 -0.05
C ILE A 302 -4.52 -17.91 0.06
N ILE A 303 -3.97 -19.04 -0.36
CA ILE A 303 -2.54 -19.35 -0.36
C ILE A 303 -2.05 -19.25 -1.80
N PHE A 304 -1.25 -18.25 -2.06
CA PHE A 304 -0.61 -18.04 -3.35
C PHE A 304 0.74 -18.73 -3.37
N CYS A 305 0.94 -19.57 -4.36
CA CYS A 305 2.20 -20.26 -4.57
C CYS A 305 2.87 -19.80 -5.86
N LYS A 306 4.06 -20.32 -6.12
CA LYS A 306 4.83 -20.00 -7.33
C LYS A 306 4.10 -20.40 -8.62
N ASN A 307 3.40 -21.54 -8.62
CA ASN A 307 2.73 -22.09 -9.81
C ASN A 307 1.24 -22.39 -9.59
N SER A 308 0.72 -22.20 -8.37
CA SER A 308 -0.63 -22.62 -7.99
C SER A 308 -1.25 -21.66 -6.98
N ILE A 309 -2.55 -21.74 -6.82
CA ILE A 309 -3.32 -21.02 -5.79
C ILE A 309 -4.26 -22.00 -5.11
N TYR A 310 -4.29 -21.96 -3.78
CA TYR A 310 -5.17 -22.79 -2.94
C TYR A 310 -6.06 -21.93 -2.06
N GLU A 311 -7.21 -22.49 -1.72
CA GLU A 311 -8.14 -21.96 -0.74
C GLU A 311 -8.13 -22.90 0.48
N LEU A 312 -7.88 -22.34 1.66
CA LEU A 312 -7.89 -23.06 2.94
C LEU A 312 -9.07 -22.58 3.76
N THR A 313 -9.87 -23.53 4.22
CA THR A 313 -11.06 -23.31 5.07
C THR A 313 -11.07 -24.26 6.25
N ASN A 314 -11.94 -23.99 7.22
CA ASN A 314 -12.30 -24.91 8.30
C ASN A 314 -11.14 -25.31 9.24
N LEU A 315 -10.30 -24.32 9.66
CA LEU A 315 -9.19 -24.58 10.59
C LEU A 315 -9.62 -25.03 12.00
N ASP A 316 -10.89 -24.87 12.36
CA ASP A 316 -11.39 -25.20 13.69
C ASP A 316 -11.73 -26.69 13.86
N SER A 317 -11.79 -27.45 12.79
CA SER A 317 -11.99 -28.90 12.81
C SER A 317 -10.98 -29.62 11.91
N THR A 318 -11.39 -30.10 10.77
CA THR A 318 -10.48 -30.70 9.78
C THR A 318 -10.20 -29.67 8.69
N PRO A 319 -8.97 -29.18 8.54
CA PRO A 319 -8.63 -28.23 7.49
C PRO A 319 -8.95 -28.76 6.10
N ILE A 320 -9.59 -27.95 5.29
CA ILE A 320 -9.96 -28.29 3.91
C ILE A 320 -9.15 -27.41 2.98
N ILE A 321 -8.34 -28.04 2.13
CA ILE A 321 -7.59 -27.36 1.06
C ILE A 321 -8.24 -27.66 -0.27
N LYS A 322 -8.60 -26.60 -0.99
CA LYS A 322 -9.17 -26.67 -2.34
C LYS A 322 -8.23 -25.97 -3.32
N SER A 323 -7.93 -26.60 -4.43
CA SER A 323 -7.17 -25.95 -5.51
C SER A 323 -8.09 -24.95 -6.24
N VAL A 324 -7.65 -23.69 -6.33
CA VAL A 324 -8.24 -22.66 -7.18
C VAL A 324 -7.70 -22.80 -8.60
N THR A 325 -6.37 -22.92 -8.72
CA THR A 325 -5.67 -23.19 -9.98
C THR A 325 -4.34 -23.90 -9.71
N LYS A 326 -3.88 -24.70 -10.67
CA LYS A 326 -2.58 -25.38 -10.63
C LYS A 326 -1.58 -24.87 -11.68
N ASN A 327 -1.97 -23.91 -12.50
CA ASN A 327 -1.20 -23.45 -13.64
C ASN A 327 -0.79 -21.98 -13.56
N ILE A 328 -1.33 -21.25 -12.59
CA ILE A 328 -1.08 -19.82 -12.42
C ILE A 328 -0.76 -19.57 -10.95
N GLY A 329 0.40 -18.98 -10.69
CA GLY A 329 0.85 -18.59 -9.37
C GLY A 329 1.02 -17.08 -9.22
N CYS A 330 1.52 -16.66 -8.08
CA CYS A 330 1.80 -15.26 -7.75
C CYS A 330 3.31 -15.03 -7.68
N VAL A 331 3.79 -13.99 -8.36
CA VAL A 331 5.22 -13.62 -8.37
C VAL A 331 5.64 -12.97 -7.05
N SER A 332 4.78 -12.16 -6.45
CA SER A 332 5.06 -11.44 -5.22
C SER A 332 3.83 -11.29 -4.34
N GLY A 333 3.91 -11.78 -3.11
CA GLY A 333 2.86 -11.57 -2.10
C GLY A 333 2.63 -10.10 -1.73
N ASN A 334 3.57 -9.21 -2.03
CA ASN A 334 3.41 -7.77 -1.81
C ASN A 334 2.53 -7.08 -2.86
N SER A 335 2.18 -7.79 -3.93
CA SER A 335 1.24 -7.29 -4.95
C SER A 335 -0.23 -7.62 -4.66
N ILE A 336 -0.48 -8.46 -3.64
CA ILE A 336 -1.83 -8.96 -3.36
C ILE A 336 -2.62 -7.92 -2.57
N GLN A 337 -3.76 -7.49 -3.13
CA GLN A 337 -4.69 -6.55 -2.49
C GLN A 337 -6.14 -6.92 -2.80
N GLU A 338 -7.04 -6.53 -1.90
CA GLU A 338 -8.48 -6.67 -2.11
C GLU A 338 -9.06 -5.38 -2.70
N ILE A 339 -9.70 -5.50 -3.88
CA ILE A 339 -10.38 -4.39 -4.55
C ILE A 339 -11.58 -4.91 -5.35
N GLY A 340 -12.68 -4.16 -5.32
CA GLY A 340 -13.88 -4.50 -6.08
C GLY A 340 -14.51 -5.85 -5.71
N GLY A 341 -14.26 -6.34 -4.49
CA GLY A 341 -14.77 -7.62 -4.00
C GLY A 341 -14.04 -8.85 -4.54
N ASP A 342 -12.81 -8.66 -5.05
CA ASP A 342 -11.90 -9.73 -5.51
C ASP A 342 -10.46 -9.43 -5.04
N LEU A 343 -9.57 -10.42 -5.10
CA LEU A 343 -8.15 -10.25 -4.86
C LEU A 343 -7.41 -10.05 -6.18
N ILE A 344 -6.71 -8.92 -6.31
CA ILE A 344 -5.77 -8.66 -7.40
C ILE A 344 -4.35 -9.10 -7.00
N PHE A 345 -3.61 -9.68 -7.92
CA PHE A 345 -2.22 -10.13 -7.71
C PHE A 345 -1.40 -10.08 -8.99
N LEU A 346 -0.08 -10.06 -8.85
CA LEU A 346 0.88 -10.11 -9.95
C LEU A 346 1.20 -11.58 -10.27
N ALA A 347 0.69 -12.05 -11.42
CA ALA A 347 1.01 -13.35 -12.00
C ALA A 347 2.18 -13.25 -12.99
N PRO A 348 2.79 -14.37 -13.43
CA PRO A 348 3.89 -14.35 -14.39
C PRO A 348 3.56 -13.73 -15.76
N ASP A 349 2.29 -13.60 -16.09
CA ASP A 349 1.79 -13.07 -17.36
C ASP A 349 1.02 -11.76 -17.24
N GLY A 350 1.00 -11.16 -16.06
CA GLY A 350 0.35 -9.88 -15.81
C GLY A 350 -0.41 -9.81 -14.49
N LEU A 351 -1.17 -8.74 -14.30
CA LEU A 351 -2.07 -8.61 -13.16
C LEU A 351 -3.35 -9.39 -13.42
N ARG A 352 -3.77 -10.16 -12.42
CA ARG A 352 -4.96 -11.03 -12.46
C ARG A 352 -5.81 -10.86 -11.21
N THR A 353 -7.05 -11.32 -11.29
CA THR A 353 -7.93 -11.48 -10.12
C THR A 353 -8.18 -12.96 -9.83
N VAL A 354 -8.41 -13.28 -8.56
CA VAL A 354 -8.64 -14.68 -8.13
C VAL A 354 -9.93 -15.23 -8.73
N ALA A 355 -11.03 -14.49 -8.68
CA ALA A 355 -12.30 -14.92 -9.26
C ALA A 355 -12.23 -15.01 -10.80
N GLY A 356 -11.49 -14.12 -11.45
CA GLY A 356 -11.21 -14.19 -12.89
C GLY A 356 -10.46 -15.47 -13.25
N THR A 357 -9.39 -15.78 -12.49
CA THR A 357 -8.58 -16.99 -12.70
C THR A 357 -9.36 -18.28 -12.44
N ALA A 358 -10.26 -18.30 -11.47
CA ALA A 358 -11.06 -19.48 -11.13
C ALA A 358 -12.16 -19.81 -12.16
N ARG A 359 -12.59 -18.82 -12.96
CA ARG A 359 -13.69 -18.99 -13.93
C ARG A 359 -13.25 -19.40 -15.32
N ILE A 360 -11.98 -19.18 -15.66
CA ILE A 360 -11.50 -19.28 -17.04
C ILE A 360 -10.34 -20.26 -17.06
N ASP A 361 -10.55 -21.42 -17.72
CA ASP A 361 -9.45 -22.35 -18.04
C ASP A 361 -8.47 -21.77 -19.07
N ASP A 362 -8.79 -20.62 -19.70
CA ASP A 362 -7.97 -19.96 -20.70
C ASP A 362 -7.15 -18.81 -20.10
N VAL A 363 -5.84 -18.98 -20.15
CA VAL A 363 -4.83 -18.09 -19.57
C VAL A 363 -4.87 -16.66 -20.15
N GLU A 364 -5.18 -16.51 -21.44
CA GLU A 364 -5.14 -15.20 -22.10
C GLU A 364 -6.27 -14.25 -21.69
N LEU A 365 -7.43 -14.78 -21.38
CA LEU A 365 -8.62 -13.98 -21.05
C LEU A 365 -8.63 -13.45 -19.61
N GLY A 366 -7.78 -13.96 -18.73
CA GLY A 366 -7.77 -13.63 -17.30
C GLY A 366 -6.91 -12.43 -16.89
N SER A 367 -6.02 -11.92 -17.77
CA SER A 367 -5.16 -10.78 -17.43
C SER A 367 -5.91 -9.46 -17.57
N ILE A 368 -6.09 -8.77 -16.45
CA ILE A 368 -6.73 -7.45 -16.41
C ILE A 368 -5.80 -6.32 -16.85
N SER A 369 -4.48 -6.58 -16.93
CA SER A 369 -3.45 -5.60 -17.29
C SER A 369 -3.01 -5.68 -18.75
N ARG A 370 -3.76 -6.34 -19.62
CA ARG A 370 -3.38 -6.54 -21.03
C ARG A 370 -2.98 -5.24 -21.73
N LYS A 371 -3.74 -4.15 -21.53
CA LYS A 371 -3.47 -2.85 -22.15
C LYS A 371 -2.11 -2.24 -21.77
N ILE A 372 -1.59 -2.58 -20.60
CA ILE A 372 -0.31 -2.08 -20.07
C ILE A 372 0.76 -3.18 -20.00
N LEU A 373 0.62 -4.24 -20.76
CA LEU A 373 1.54 -5.37 -20.76
C LEU A 373 3.02 -4.97 -20.92
N PRO A 374 3.41 -3.97 -21.73
CA PRO A 374 4.79 -3.52 -21.79
C PRO A 374 5.37 -3.05 -20.45
N LEU A 375 4.58 -2.34 -19.62
CA LEU A 375 5.01 -1.91 -18.28
C LEU A 375 5.14 -3.10 -17.32
N VAL A 376 4.18 -4.02 -17.38
CA VAL A 376 4.21 -5.22 -16.54
C VAL A 376 5.35 -6.15 -16.94
N ASN A 377 5.66 -6.27 -18.22
CA ASN A 377 6.81 -7.04 -18.70
C ASN A 377 8.15 -6.40 -18.29
N GLU A 378 8.26 -5.07 -18.30
CA GLU A 378 9.42 -4.36 -17.75
C GLU A 378 9.65 -4.74 -16.27
N LEU A 379 8.59 -4.74 -15.48
CA LEU A 379 8.61 -5.15 -14.08
C LEU A 379 9.02 -6.62 -13.93
N LEU A 380 8.36 -7.53 -14.64
CA LEU A 380 8.61 -8.97 -14.53
C LEU A 380 10.02 -9.38 -14.99
N ASN A 381 10.50 -8.80 -16.08
CA ASN A 381 11.83 -9.09 -16.61
C ASN A 381 12.98 -8.62 -15.70
N ASN A 382 12.72 -7.60 -14.87
CA ASN A 382 13.70 -7.03 -13.94
C ASN A 382 13.28 -7.24 -12.48
N PHE A 383 12.41 -8.19 -12.19
CA PHE A 383 11.78 -8.40 -10.88
C PHE A 383 12.77 -8.41 -9.72
N ALA A 384 13.92 -9.08 -9.87
CA ALA A 384 14.95 -9.19 -8.82
C ALA A 384 15.61 -7.84 -8.46
N ALA A 385 15.50 -6.82 -9.32
CA ALA A 385 16.06 -5.49 -9.08
C ALA A 385 15.07 -4.55 -8.37
N PHE A 386 13.83 -4.99 -8.15
CA PHE A 386 12.79 -4.16 -7.59
C PHE A 386 12.30 -4.66 -6.22
N THR A 387 12.05 -3.73 -5.33
CA THR A 387 11.20 -3.96 -4.15
C THR A 387 9.76 -3.62 -4.53
N ILE A 388 8.88 -4.62 -4.43
CA ILE A 388 7.46 -4.49 -4.77
C ILE A 388 6.68 -4.10 -3.52
N SER A 389 5.81 -3.11 -3.67
CA SER A 389 4.85 -2.70 -2.64
C SER A 389 3.54 -2.30 -3.31
N SER A 390 2.42 -2.63 -2.70
CA SER A 390 1.11 -2.27 -3.25
C SER A 390 0.14 -1.81 -2.17
N ILE A 391 -0.83 -1.02 -2.59
CA ILE A 391 -1.83 -0.43 -1.71
C ILE A 391 -3.14 -0.25 -2.44
N VAL A 392 -4.24 -0.26 -1.71
CA VAL A 392 -5.55 0.15 -2.20
C VAL A 392 -5.94 1.45 -1.53
N ILE A 393 -6.29 2.44 -2.33
CA ILE A 393 -6.91 3.69 -1.89
C ILE A 393 -8.42 3.54 -2.09
N ARG A 394 -9.13 3.33 -0.97
CA ARG A 394 -10.56 2.97 -0.99
C ARG A 394 -11.44 4.10 -1.51
N GLU A 395 -11.18 5.33 -1.06
CA GLU A 395 -11.92 6.51 -1.49
C GLU A 395 -11.92 6.72 -3.01
N ARG A 396 -10.85 6.25 -3.70
CA ARG A 396 -10.67 6.39 -5.14
C ARG A 396 -10.93 5.12 -5.91
N SER A 397 -11.22 4.01 -5.22
CA SER A 397 -11.34 2.67 -5.83
C SER A 397 -10.10 2.33 -6.67
N GLN A 398 -8.91 2.59 -6.13
CA GLN A 398 -7.64 2.43 -6.83
C GLN A 398 -6.75 1.37 -6.20
N TYR A 399 -6.18 0.54 -7.05
CA TYR A 399 -5.03 -0.29 -6.77
C TYR A 399 -3.78 0.41 -7.27
N ARG A 400 -2.79 0.60 -6.41
CA ARG A 400 -1.47 1.15 -6.79
C ARG A 400 -0.39 0.13 -6.49
N LEU A 401 0.43 -0.17 -7.49
CA LEU A 401 1.59 -1.07 -7.43
C LEU A 401 2.85 -0.25 -7.67
N PHE A 402 3.73 -0.20 -6.68
CA PHE A 402 5.01 0.47 -6.78
C PHE A 402 6.12 -0.57 -6.93
N TYR A 403 7.10 -0.27 -7.77
CA TYR A 403 8.30 -1.08 -7.96
C TYR A 403 9.52 -0.17 -7.82
N TYR A 404 10.04 -0.19 -6.59
CA TYR A 404 11.14 0.65 -6.16
C TYR A 404 12.47 0.01 -6.54
N ARG A 405 13.36 0.79 -7.14
CA ARG A 405 14.73 0.36 -7.48
C ARG A 405 15.73 1.07 -6.61
N THR A 406 16.48 0.32 -5.82
CA THR A 406 17.57 0.84 -4.97
C THR A 406 18.63 1.54 -5.83
N GLY A 407 19.06 2.73 -5.40
CA GLY A 407 20.07 3.53 -6.09
C GLY A 407 19.55 4.31 -7.31
N GLU A 408 18.29 4.21 -7.65
CA GLU A 408 17.68 5.08 -8.68
C GLU A 408 17.17 6.37 -8.04
N ALA A 409 17.38 7.50 -8.72
CA ALA A 409 16.87 8.80 -8.25
C ALA A 409 15.33 8.78 -8.12
N ASP A 410 14.78 9.54 -7.16
CA ASP A 410 13.34 9.61 -6.91
C ASP A 410 12.53 9.89 -8.17
N SER A 411 13.02 10.79 -9.03
CA SER A 411 12.38 11.12 -10.32
C SER A 411 12.28 9.95 -11.29
N GLY A 412 13.06 8.88 -11.08
CA GLY A 412 13.06 7.65 -11.88
C GLY A 412 12.12 6.57 -11.34
N GLN A 413 11.75 6.64 -10.05
CA GLN A 413 10.92 5.63 -9.40
C GLN A 413 9.52 5.55 -10.04
N LYS A 414 9.02 4.34 -10.23
CA LYS A 414 7.83 4.06 -11.03
C LYS A 414 6.76 3.30 -10.25
N GLY A 415 5.53 3.42 -10.72
CA GLY A 415 4.39 2.63 -10.24
C GLY A 415 3.27 2.57 -11.29
N ILE A 416 2.31 1.71 -11.04
CA ILE A 416 1.11 1.50 -11.86
C ILE A 416 -0.11 1.80 -11.00
N ILE A 417 -1.06 2.55 -11.54
CA ILE A 417 -2.36 2.79 -10.92
C ILE A 417 -3.42 2.05 -11.75
N GLY A 418 -4.25 1.26 -11.11
CA GLY A 418 -5.46 0.69 -11.69
C GLY A 418 -6.69 1.25 -10.97
N THR A 419 -7.49 2.05 -11.65
CA THR A 419 -8.77 2.52 -11.12
C THR A 419 -9.87 1.52 -11.49
N PHE A 420 -10.50 0.96 -10.46
CA PHE A 420 -11.60 0.02 -10.63
C PHE A 420 -12.89 0.77 -10.99
N LYS A 421 -13.54 0.34 -12.06
CA LYS A 421 -14.79 0.91 -12.57
C LYS A 421 -15.73 -0.18 -13.06
N TYR A 422 -16.98 0.17 -13.21
CA TYR A 422 -17.92 -0.63 -13.99
C TYR A 422 -18.07 -0.02 -15.38
N SER A 423 -18.02 -0.87 -16.42
CA SER A 423 -18.33 -0.44 -17.78
C SER A 423 -19.80 -0.02 -17.88
N SER A 424 -20.20 0.58 -19.00
CA SER A 424 -21.60 0.89 -19.28
C SER A 424 -22.52 -0.35 -19.28
N GLU A 425 -21.93 -1.53 -19.44
CA GLU A 425 -22.62 -2.83 -19.39
C GLU A 425 -22.61 -3.46 -17.99
N GLY A 426 -22.09 -2.75 -16.98
CA GLY A 426 -21.97 -3.24 -15.61
C GLY A 426 -20.85 -4.27 -15.40
N ILE A 427 -19.94 -4.42 -16.35
CA ILE A 427 -18.80 -5.34 -16.26
C ILE A 427 -17.67 -4.66 -15.50
N PRO A 428 -17.09 -5.32 -14.46
CA PRO A 428 -15.92 -4.81 -13.76
C PRO A 428 -14.74 -4.63 -14.73
N ALA A 429 -14.10 -3.47 -14.68
CA ALA A 429 -12.96 -3.14 -15.52
C ALA A 429 -11.94 -2.28 -14.77
N PHE A 430 -10.69 -2.29 -15.24
CA PHE A 430 -9.65 -1.41 -14.75
C PHE A 430 -9.23 -0.44 -15.84
N GLU A 431 -9.13 0.83 -15.48
CA GLU A 431 -8.43 1.83 -16.26
C GLU A 431 -7.06 2.07 -15.66
N TRP A 432 -6.03 1.89 -16.47
CA TRP A 432 -4.63 1.91 -16.04
C TRP A 432 -3.94 3.25 -16.30
N SER A 433 -3.01 3.59 -15.45
CA SER A 433 -2.07 4.70 -15.65
C SER A 433 -0.73 4.40 -14.99
N GLN A 434 0.28 5.24 -15.23
CA GLN A 434 1.62 5.11 -14.67
C GLN A 434 1.91 6.27 -13.72
N THR A 435 2.56 5.99 -12.59
CA THR A 435 3.20 7.02 -11.77
C THR A 435 4.70 7.05 -12.01
N LYS A 436 5.29 8.24 -11.86
CA LYS A 436 6.73 8.44 -11.90
C LYS A 436 7.13 9.57 -10.94
N GLY A 437 8.22 9.37 -10.20
CA GLY A 437 8.70 10.37 -9.24
C GLY A 437 8.17 10.19 -7.81
N MET A 438 7.59 9.03 -7.51
CA MET A 438 7.17 8.66 -6.15
C MET A 438 8.08 7.55 -5.61
N PRO A 439 8.99 7.84 -4.65
CA PRO A 439 9.94 6.87 -4.11
C PRO A 439 9.29 5.97 -3.05
N VAL A 440 8.34 5.16 -3.44
CA VAL A 440 7.60 4.27 -2.55
C VAL A 440 8.26 2.91 -2.50
N LYS A 441 9.03 2.64 -1.45
CA LYS A 441 9.65 1.33 -1.19
C LYS A 441 8.70 0.41 -0.42
N PHE A 442 8.08 0.93 0.64
CA PHE A 442 7.04 0.27 1.42
C PHE A 442 5.86 1.23 1.62
N CYS A 443 4.65 0.69 1.61
CA CYS A 443 3.45 1.49 1.86
C CYS A 443 2.43 0.71 2.69
N THR A 444 1.58 1.45 3.37
CA THR A 444 0.50 0.93 4.22
C THR A 444 -0.68 1.90 4.19
N SER A 445 -1.88 1.38 4.32
CA SER A 445 -3.12 2.15 4.45
C SER A 445 -3.99 1.55 5.55
N ASN A 446 -4.56 2.42 6.36
CA ASN A 446 -5.55 2.04 7.36
C ASN A 446 -6.49 3.21 7.61
N LEU A 447 -7.59 2.94 8.30
CA LEU A 447 -8.46 3.98 8.85
C LEU A 447 -7.88 4.45 10.18
N ASN A 448 -7.89 5.77 10.41
CA ASN A 448 -7.55 6.33 11.70
C ASN A 448 -8.73 6.23 12.69
N SER A 449 -8.54 6.72 13.91
CA SER A 449 -9.56 6.74 14.95
C SER A 449 -10.83 7.51 14.57
N THR A 450 -10.74 8.43 13.60
CA THR A 450 -11.88 9.20 13.07
C THR A 450 -12.55 8.55 11.85
N GLY A 451 -12.06 7.39 11.39
CA GLY A 451 -12.58 6.69 10.21
C GLY A 451 -12.08 7.25 8.88
N THR A 452 -11.10 8.16 8.89
CA THR A 452 -10.46 8.68 7.68
C THR A 452 -9.33 7.75 7.24
N GLU A 453 -9.21 7.49 5.94
CA GLU A 453 -8.12 6.70 5.38
C GLU A 453 -6.79 7.48 5.46
N ILE A 454 -5.79 6.90 6.12
CA ILE A 454 -4.43 7.44 6.18
C ILE A 454 -3.50 6.47 5.47
N ILE A 455 -2.71 7.03 4.57
CA ILE A 455 -1.76 6.29 3.75
C ILE A 455 -0.36 6.76 4.07
N PHE A 456 0.51 5.83 4.42
CA PHE A 456 1.93 6.12 4.63
C PHE A 456 2.79 5.34 3.64
N HIS A 457 3.93 5.93 3.29
CA HIS A 457 4.99 5.22 2.61
C HIS A 457 6.35 5.59 3.19
N ALA A 458 7.32 4.71 2.97
CA ALA A 458 8.70 4.90 3.33
C ALA A 458 9.59 4.68 2.10
N ASP A 459 10.66 5.44 2.03
CA ASP A 459 11.70 5.36 1.01
C ASP A 459 13.00 4.74 1.57
N GLU A 460 14.12 4.98 0.92
CA GLU A 460 15.45 4.56 1.36
C GLU A 460 16.17 5.62 2.20
N SER A 461 15.66 6.85 2.25
CA SER A 461 16.33 7.99 2.87
C SER A 461 16.06 8.14 4.37
N GLY A 462 15.33 7.21 4.98
CA GLY A 462 15.02 7.20 6.40
C GLY A 462 13.87 8.11 6.80
N PHE A 463 13.00 8.49 5.85
CA PHE A 463 11.80 9.28 6.11
C PHE A 463 10.53 8.47 5.89
N VAL A 464 9.51 8.83 6.66
CA VAL A 464 8.12 8.40 6.43
C VAL A 464 7.36 9.55 5.80
N TYR A 465 6.54 9.23 4.83
CA TYR A 465 5.71 10.21 4.12
C TYR A 465 4.24 9.86 4.27
N GLN A 466 3.42 10.87 4.42
CA GLN A 466 1.98 10.75 4.23
C GLN A 466 1.71 10.86 2.73
N HIS A 467 1.10 9.82 2.16
CA HIS A 467 0.87 9.64 0.73
C HIS A 467 -0.52 10.14 0.34
N ASP A 468 -0.67 10.50 -0.93
CA ASP A 468 -1.93 10.95 -1.54
C ASP A 468 -2.51 12.23 -0.92
N ILE A 469 -1.65 13.11 -0.45
CA ILE A 469 -2.00 14.41 0.11
C ILE A 469 -1.20 15.55 -0.55
N GLY A 470 -1.78 16.75 -0.55
CA GLY A 470 -1.14 17.93 -1.08
C GLY A 470 -0.98 17.90 -2.61
N SER A 471 -0.22 18.82 -3.13
CA SER A 471 -0.12 19.10 -4.57
C SER A 471 1.29 18.97 -5.15
N SER A 472 2.27 18.58 -4.31
CA SER A 472 3.68 18.44 -4.70
C SER A 472 4.26 17.12 -4.23
N PHE A 473 5.34 16.67 -4.84
CA PHE A 473 6.13 15.54 -4.38
C PHE A 473 7.16 16.04 -3.36
N ASN A 474 6.71 16.16 -2.10
CA ASN A 474 7.50 16.70 -0.99
C ASN A 474 8.17 18.05 -1.35
N GLY A 475 7.41 18.99 -1.91
CA GLY A 475 7.89 20.30 -2.37
C GLY A 475 8.42 20.34 -3.80
N SER A 476 8.67 19.19 -4.43
CA SER A 476 9.06 19.10 -5.84
C SER A 476 7.85 19.13 -6.77
N ASN A 477 8.05 19.57 -8.01
CA ASN A 477 7.00 19.60 -9.01
C ASN A 477 6.47 18.20 -9.35
N VAL A 478 5.18 18.11 -9.62
CA VAL A 478 4.55 16.94 -10.22
C VAL A 478 4.58 17.09 -11.75
N VAL A 479 5.40 16.26 -12.39
CA VAL A 479 5.44 16.20 -13.86
C VAL A 479 4.33 15.28 -14.32
N ALA A 480 3.23 15.85 -14.79
CA ALA A 480 2.07 15.11 -15.26
C ALA A 480 1.87 15.27 -16.76
N GLU A 481 1.60 14.14 -17.44
CA GLU A 481 1.46 14.10 -18.89
C GLU A 481 0.45 13.05 -19.32
N PHE A 482 -0.48 13.41 -20.20
CA PHE A 482 -1.21 12.43 -20.97
C PHE A 482 -1.27 12.79 -22.44
N GLN A 483 -1.30 11.79 -23.30
CA GLN A 483 -1.35 11.93 -24.75
C GLN A 483 -2.44 11.04 -25.32
N THR A 484 -3.31 11.64 -26.14
CA THR A 484 -4.32 10.89 -26.91
C THR A 484 -3.66 10.10 -28.04
N PRO A 485 -4.33 9.10 -28.59
CA PRO A 485 -3.90 8.54 -29.88
C PRO A 485 -4.02 9.60 -31.01
N ASP A 486 -3.35 9.32 -32.12
CA ASP A 486 -3.57 10.08 -33.34
C ASP A 486 -5.02 9.87 -33.84
N MET A 487 -5.70 10.93 -34.17
CA MET A 487 -7.11 10.94 -34.58
C MET A 487 -7.27 11.49 -35.99
N ASP A 488 -8.04 10.79 -36.79
CA ASP A 488 -8.36 11.15 -38.19
C ASP A 488 -9.79 11.68 -38.37
N TYR A 489 -10.58 11.71 -37.27
CA TYR A 489 -11.99 12.11 -37.25
C TYR A 489 -12.87 11.39 -38.28
N GLY A 490 -12.49 10.12 -38.59
CA GLY A 490 -13.25 9.23 -39.45
C GLY A 490 -12.88 9.27 -40.95
N ASP A 491 -11.95 10.14 -41.37
CA ASP A 491 -11.44 10.14 -42.74
C ASP A 491 -9.95 10.54 -42.77
N ASN A 492 -9.08 9.55 -42.92
CA ASN A 492 -7.62 9.77 -43.00
C ASN A 492 -7.12 10.30 -44.35
N GLY A 493 -8.00 10.35 -45.37
CA GLY A 493 -7.70 10.92 -46.68
C GLY A 493 -7.93 12.43 -46.77
N LEU A 494 -8.58 13.05 -45.77
CA LEU A 494 -8.82 14.48 -45.71
C LEU A 494 -7.83 15.16 -44.78
N ARG A 495 -7.24 16.27 -45.27
CA ARG A 495 -6.42 17.15 -44.44
C ARG A 495 -7.32 18.02 -43.56
N LYS A 496 -7.04 18.11 -42.26
CA LYS A 496 -7.77 18.91 -41.27
C LYS A 496 -6.91 20.09 -40.82
N SER A 497 -7.42 21.28 -40.91
CA SER A 497 -6.81 22.49 -40.33
C SER A 497 -7.58 22.82 -39.05
N LEU A 498 -6.90 22.62 -37.89
CA LEU A 498 -7.48 22.94 -36.58
C LEU A 498 -7.41 24.46 -36.37
N TYR A 499 -8.45 25.03 -35.78
CA TYR A 499 -8.47 26.47 -35.47
C TYR A 499 -8.90 26.77 -34.03
N LYS A 500 -9.62 25.86 -33.37
CA LYS A 500 -10.07 26.05 -31.98
C LYS A 500 -10.18 24.72 -31.25
N VAL A 501 -9.66 24.69 -30.03
CA VAL A 501 -9.89 23.60 -29.09
C VAL A 501 -10.50 24.15 -27.81
N LYS A 502 -11.61 23.57 -27.36
CA LYS A 502 -12.24 23.85 -26.08
C LYS A 502 -12.01 22.66 -25.17
N VAL A 503 -11.28 22.85 -24.07
CA VAL A 503 -10.94 21.79 -23.08
C VAL A 503 -11.83 21.99 -21.86
N ASN A 504 -12.43 20.90 -21.39
CA ASN A 504 -13.19 20.87 -20.16
C ASN A 504 -12.25 20.46 -19.02
N ILE A 505 -11.96 21.41 -18.14
CA ILE A 505 -11.02 21.25 -17.01
C ILE A 505 -11.77 21.57 -15.74
N GLU A 506 -11.65 20.69 -14.75
CA GLU A 506 -12.20 20.86 -13.41
C GLU A 506 -11.03 21.06 -12.44
N PRO A 507 -10.72 22.30 -12.03
CA PRO A 507 -9.63 22.60 -11.12
C PRO A 507 -10.06 22.33 -9.67
N GLU A 508 -9.14 21.81 -8.85
CA GLU A 508 -9.32 21.64 -7.40
C GLU A 508 -8.69 22.77 -6.58
N GLY A 509 -8.05 23.73 -7.25
CA GLY A 509 -7.42 24.89 -6.63
C GLY A 509 -7.55 26.15 -7.46
N ILE A 510 -6.88 27.22 -7.01
CA ILE A 510 -7.00 28.57 -7.59
C ILE A 510 -6.33 28.65 -8.97
N GLN A 511 -5.29 27.88 -9.20
CA GLN A 511 -4.46 27.94 -10.41
C GLN A 511 -4.00 26.55 -10.84
N ASN A 512 -3.97 26.31 -12.14
CA ASN A 512 -3.24 25.22 -12.76
C ASN A 512 -2.42 25.73 -13.95
N ASP A 513 -1.29 25.08 -14.23
CA ASP A 513 -0.41 25.40 -15.36
C ASP A 513 -0.43 24.24 -16.36
N LEU A 514 -1.57 24.10 -17.05
CA LEU A 514 -1.78 23.05 -18.01
C LEU A 514 -1.47 23.56 -19.43
N ASN A 515 -0.57 22.87 -20.10
CA ASN A 515 -0.18 23.12 -21.47
C ASN A 515 -0.77 22.07 -22.41
N LEU A 516 -1.32 22.53 -23.53
CA LEU A 516 -1.79 21.70 -24.62
C LEU A 516 -0.76 21.75 -25.75
N ILE A 517 -0.28 20.59 -26.16
CA ILE A 517 0.61 20.40 -27.29
C ILE A 517 -0.14 19.62 -28.35
N ILE A 518 -0.19 20.11 -29.57
CA ILE A 518 -0.84 19.42 -30.69
C ILE A 518 0.24 18.92 -31.63
N LYS A 519 0.16 17.64 -31.97
CA LYS A 519 1.08 17.02 -32.93
C LYS A 519 0.30 16.47 -34.09
N TYR A 520 0.84 16.66 -35.30
CA TYR A 520 0.25 16.27 -36.56
C TYR A 520 1.00 15.12 -37.21
N ASP A 521 0.24 14.24 -37.88
CA ASP A 521 0.72 13.14 -38.71
C ASP A 521 1.80 12.27 -38.02
N PHE A 522 1.46 11.76 -36.81
CA PHE A 522 2.35 10.94 -35.97
C PHE A 522 3.66 11.64 -35.59
N GLU A 523 3.59 12.94 -35.33
CA GLU A 523 4.75 13.79 -35.01
C GLU A 523 5.80 13.86 -36.13
N SER A 524 5.37 13.73 -37.40
CA SER A 524 6.26 13.75 -38.54
C SER A 524 7.06 15.06 -38.60
N SER A 525 8.36 14.95 -38.83
CA SER A 525 9.24 16.09 -39.02
C SER A 525 9.00 16.86 -40.35
N GLU A 526 8.26 16.25 -41.29
CA GLU A 526 7.91 16.83 -42.55
C GLU A 526 6.72 17.81 -42.45
N VAL A 527 5.99 17.75 -41.32
CA VAL A 527 4.83 18.62 -41.06
C VAL A 527 5.19 19.61 -39.96
N PRO A 528 5.00 20.93 -40.20
CA PRO A 528 5.21 21.93 -39.17
C PRO A 528 4.37 21.65 -37.93
N GLN A 529 5.02 21.56 -36.79
CA GLN A 529 4.39 21.33 -35.48
C GLN A 529 4.18 22.68 -34.80
N PRO A 530 2.98 22.97 -34.26
CA PRO A 530 2.72 24.22 -33.54
C PRO A 530 3.46 24.30 -32.21
N SER A 531 3.61 25.50 -31.67
CA SER A 531 4.05 25.74 -30.31
C SER A 531 2.98 25.31 -29.28
N ASN A 532 3.39 25.24 -28.01
CA ASN A 532 2.47 24.91 -26.93
C ASN A 532 1.42 25.99 -26.70
N PHE A 533 0.21 25.59 -26.32
CA PHE A 533 -0.89 26.44 -25.96
C PHE A 533 -1.19 26.31 -24.46
N ASN A 534 -1.20 27.43 -23.73
CA ASN A 534 -1.59 27.42 -22.33
C ASN A 534 -3.12 27.28 -22.21
N VAL A 535 -3.59 26.23 -21.60
CA VAL A 535 -5.00 25.97 -21.32
C VAL A 535 -5.29 26.00 -19.81
N GLY A 536 -4.29 26.36 -18.98
CA GLY A 536 -4.45 26.55 -17.56
C GLY A 536 -5.56 27.56 -17.25
N GLN A 537 -6.27 27.32 -16.15
CA GLN A 537 -7.31 28.22 -15.67
C GLN A 537 -6.86 28.92 -14.40
N LEU A 538 -7.20 30.22 -14.31
CA LEU A 538 -7.19 30.99 -13.08
C LEU A 538 -8.60 30.90 -12.48
N SER A 539 -8.68 30.50 -11.23
CA SER A 539 -9.83 30.47 -10.34
C SER A 539 -10.72 29.21 -10.30
N ALA A 540 -10.64 28.54 -9.16
CA ALA A 540 -11.83 27.99 -8.53
C ALA A 540 -12.57 29.12 -7.79
N PRO A 541 -13.91 29.15 -7.74
CA PRO A 541 -14.64 30.09 -6.92
C PRO A 541 -14.25 29.88 -5.44
N SER A 542 -14.00 30.97 -4.75
CA SER A 542 -13.65 30.90 -3.32
C SER A 542 -14.85 30.39 -2.53
N LEU A 543 -14.61 29.41 -1.64
CA LEU A 543 -15.64 28.88 -0.76
C LEU A 543 -16.08 29.94 0.24
N PHE A 544 -17.37 29.96 0.55
CA PHE A 544 -17.93 30.83 1.58
C PHE A 544 -17.28 30.50 2.94
N GLY A 545 -16.67 31.49 3.57
CA GLY A 545 -15.95 31.32 4.84
C GLY A 545 -14.41 31.29 4.75
N SER A 546 -13.85 31.06 3.55
CA SER A 546 -12.39 31.14 3.29
C SER A 546 -11.99 32.26 2.33
N ALA A 547 -12.96 32.99 1.78
CA ALA A 547 -12.75 34.06 0.83
C ALA A 547 -12.23 35.34 1.51
N VAL A 548 -11.14 35.92 0.96
CA VAL A 548 -10.53 37.18 1.40
C VAL A 548 -11.05 38.31 0.53
N PHE A 549 -11.63 39.34 1.16
CA PHE A 549 -12.17 40.50 0.44
C PHE A 549 -11.04 41.24 -0.34
N GLY A 550 -11.27 41.47 -1.61
CA GLY A 550 -10.28 42.14 -2.49
C GLY A 550 -9.33 41.23 -3.24
N THR A 551 -9.24 39.94 -2.86
CA THR A 551 -8.40 38.95 -3.55
C THR A 551 -9.17 37.74 -4.03
N SER A 552 -10.30 37.43 -3.43
CA SER A 552 -11.14 36.29 -3.78
C SER A 552 -12.16 36.63 -4.84
N ILE A 553 -12.33 35.78 -5.83
CA ILE A 553 -13.33 35.96 -6.88
C ILE A 553 -14.61 35.26 -6.46
N PHE A 554 -15.66 36.03 -6.20
CA PHE A 554 -17.02 35.50 -6.02
C PHE A 554 -17.61 35.27 -7.42
N GLY A 555 -17.66 34.04 -7.86
CA GLY A 555 -18.25 33.67 -9.15
C GLY A 555 -19.20 32.50 -9.00
N THR A 556 -20.30 32.54 -9.74
CA THR A 556 -21.05 31.33 -10.07
C THR A 556 -20.10 30.34 -10.74
N ALA A 557 -20.32 29.03 -10.54
CA ALA A 557 -19.54 27.96 -11.18
C ALA A 557 -19.24 28.33 -12.62
N THR A 558 -18.02 28.83 -12.88
CA THR A 558 -17.56 29.07 -14.23
C THR A 558 -17.65 27.76 -14.95
N LEU A 559 -18.21 27.74 -16.13
CA LEU A 559 -18.16 26.57 -17.00
C LEU A 559 -16.72 26.08 -17.01
N PRO A 560 -16.44 24.85 -16.58
CA PRO A 560 -15.08 24.35 -16.45
C PRO A 560 -14.49 24.08 -17.84
N SER A 561 -14.39 25.12 -18.65
CA SER A 561 -13.93 24.99 -20.03
C SER A 561 -13.10 26.17 -20.47
N LYS A 562 -11.92 25.89 -20.99
CA LYS A 562 -11.02 26.87 -21.64
C LYS A 562 -11.03 26.68 -23.14
N SER A 563 -11.23 27.74 -23.87
CA SER A 563 -11.09 27.76 -25.33
C SER A 563 -9.77 28.39 -25.72
N VAL A 564 -9.03 27.73 -26.58
CA VAL A 564 -7.80 28.27 -27.19
C VAL A 564 -7.90 28.23 -28.70
N LEU A 565 -7.42 29.29 -29.36
CA LEU A 565 -7.20 29.29 -30.79
C LEU A 565 -5.91 28.54 -31.08
N VAL A 566 -5.98 27.59 -31.99
CA VAL A 566 -4.88 26.73 -32.36
C VAL A 566 -4.59 26.87 -33.85
N ASN A 567 -3.44 26.40 -34.27
CA ASN A 567 -3.02 26.42 -35.67
C ASN A 567 -2.42 25.09 -36.09
N GLY A 568 -2.17 24.93 -37.37
CA GLY A 568 -1.60 23.71 -37.93
C GLY A 568 -2.61 22.87 -38.70
N SER A 569 -2.10 21.94 -39.48
CA SER A 569 -2.93 21.04 -40.29
C SER A 569 -2.23 19.73 -40.57
N GLY A 570 -2.97 18.66 -40.59
CA GLY A 570 -2.51 17.30 -40.89
C GLY A 570 -3.65 16.37 -41.28
N PHE A 571 -3.34 15.17 -41.65
CA PHE A 571 -4.33 14.10 -41.90
C PHE A 571 -4.83 13.47 -40.61
N SER A 572 -3.93 13.40 -39.62
CA SER A 572 -4.25 13.03 -38.24
C SER A 572 -3.62 14.02 -37.27
N ASN A 573 -4.05 13.98 -36.01
CA ASN A 573 -3.41 14.73 -34.94
C ASN A 573 -3.66 14.06 -33.58
N ASN A 574 -2.73 14.28 -32.67
CA ASN A 574 -2.90 13.92 -31.26
C ASN A 574 -2.81 15.16 -30.37
N PHE A 575 -3.32 15.03 -29.17
CA PHE A 575 -3.27 16.05 -28.12
C PHE A 575 -2.48 15.52 -26.95
N LYS A 576 -1.45 16.27 -26.55
CA LYS A 576 -0.67 16.02 -25.37
C LYS A 576 -0.94 17.12 -24.36
N PHE A 577 -1.36 16.74 -23.18
CA PHE A 577 -1.54 17.62 -22.04
C PHE A 577 -0.37 17.43 -21.09
N PHE A 578 0.21 18.54 -20.65
CA PHE A 578 1.42 18.54 -19.85
C PHE A 578 1.38 19.63 -18.79
N SER A 579 1.74 19.26 -17.55
CA SER A 579 2.02 20.20 -16.46
C SER A 579 3.27 19.79 -15.68
N ASN A 580 3.96 20.78 -15.12
CA ASN A 580 5.15 20.59 -14.30
C ASN A 580 5.19 21.67 -13.21
N ASP A 581 4.37 21.50 -12.21
CA ASP A 581 4.16 22.50 -11.17
C ASP A 581 3.81 21.84 -9.82
N THR A 582 3.69 22.67 -8.78
CA THR A 582 3.23 22.31 -7.43
C THR A 582 1.80 22.78 -7.16
N ASN A 583 1.05 23.22 -8.16
CA ASN A 583 -0.32 23.68 -7.99
C ASN A 583 -1.26 22.52 -7.63
N ALA A 584 -2.48 22.86 -7.18
CA ALA A 584 -3.49 21.87 -6.86
C ALA A 584 -3.84 20.96 -8.06
N PRO A 585 -4.27 19.72 -7.83
CA PRO A 585 -4.73 18.83 -8.88
C PRO A 585 -5.89 19.42 -9.70
N TYR A 586 -6.10 18.85 -10.86
CA TYR A 586 -7.18 19.19 -11.78
C TYR A 586 -7.57 17.94 -12.57
N SER A 587 -8.80 17.92 -13.07
CA SER A 587 -9.30 16.86 -13.96
C SER A 587 -9.52 17.41 -15.37
N VAL A 588 -9.17 16.61 -16.39
CA VAL A 588 -9.51 16.88 -17.80
C VAL A 588 -10.56 15.85 -18.20
N ASN A 589 -11.80 16.35 -18.40
CA ASN A 589 -12.96 15.46 -18.61
C ASN A 589 -13.26 15.24 -20.09
N GLY A 590 -12.82 16.14 -20.95
CA GLY A 590 -13.04 16.03 -22.39
C GLY A 590 -12.60 17.29 -23.13
N MET A 591 -12.72 17.23 -24.43
CA MET A 591 -12.43 18.36 -25.31
C MET A 591 -13.36 18.39 -26.51
N PHE A 592 -13.56 19.59 -27.07
CA PHE A 592 -14.24 19.82 -28.32
C PHE A 592 -13.26 20.45 -29.28
N VAL A 593 -13.07 19.83 -30.45
CA VAL A 593 -12.10 20.22 -31.46
C VAL A 593 -12.86 20.77 -32.67
N SER A 594 -12.52 21.99 -33.10
CA SER A 594 -13.09 22.62 -34.30
C SER A 594 -12.04 22.67 -35.39
N PHE A 595 -12.39 22.19 -36.57
CA PHE A 595 -11.49 22.11 -37.71
C PHE A 595 -12.21 22.40 -39.05
N ILE A 596 -11.42 22.69 -40.06
CA ILE A 596 -11.86 22.81 -41.45
C ILE A 596 -11.26 21.65 -42.23
N ALA A 597 -12.11 20.87 -42.87
CA ALA A 597 -11.68 19.79 -43.75
C ALA A 597 -11.15 20.40 -45.08
N GLY A 598 -9.91 20.09 -45.41
CA GLY A 598 -9.20 20.55 -46.59
C GLY A 598 -9.26 19.61 -47.79
N GLY A 599 -8.32 19.74 -48.71
CA GLY A 599 -8.20 18.88 -49.88
C GLY A 599 -7.89 17.42 -49.55
N ARG A 600 -8.35 16.52 -50.40
CA ARG A 600 -7.92 15.10 -50.35
C ARG A 600 -6.48 14.96 -50.85
N ARG A 601 -5.82 13.95 -50.30
CA ARG A 601 -4.50 13.53 -50.79
C ARG A 601 -4.62 12.88 -52.15
#